data_08bc97239bbe4e55c04a385670286949
#
_entry.id   08bc97239bbe4e55c04a385670286949
#
_cell.length_a   1.000
_cell.length_b   1.000
_cell.length_c   1.000
_cell.angle_alpha   90.00
_cell.angle_beta   90.00
_cell.angle_gamma   90.00
#
_symmetry.space_group_name_H-M   'P 1'
#
loop_
_entity.id
_entity.type
_entity.pdbx_description
1 polymer ?
#
loop_
_entity_poly.entity_id
_entity_poly.type
_entity_poly.pdbx_seq_one_letter_code
_entity_poly.pdbx_strand_id
1 'polypeptide(L)' 'MFDKLEDLLIRFEEIMGELHEPTVTNNQERFRKLMKEQSCLLYTSPSPRD' A
#
# COMPACT_ATOMS: atom_id res chain seq x y z
N MET A 1 -13.43 -16.39 -10.25
CA MET A 1 -12.45 -16.71 -9.33
C MET A 1 -11.78 -15.52 -8.78
N PHE A 2 -11.54 -15.49 -7.54
CA PHE A 2 -10.94 -14.33 -6.91
C PHE A 2 -9.50 -14.63 -6.61
N ASP A 3 -8.63 -13.88 -7.21
CA ASP A 3 -7.22 -14.04 -6.96
C ASP A 3 -6.79 -13.01 -5.97
N LYS A 4 -6.11 -13.44 -4.95
CA LYS A 4 -5.57 -12.50 -4.00
C LYS A 4 -4.62 -11.52 -4.67
N LEU A 5 -3.97 -11.97 -5.73
CA LEU A 5 -3.06 -11.09 -6.44
C LEU A 5 -3.79 -9.89 -7.01
N GLU A 6 -4.99 -10.12 -7.52
CA GLU A 6 -5.74 -9.00 -8.06
C GLU A 6 -6.09 -8.00 -6.98
N ASP A 7 -6.50 -8.51 -5.84
CA ASP A 7 -6.82 -7.63 -4.73
C ASP A 7 -5.62 -6.80 -4.34
N LEU A 8 -4.48 -7.44 -4.26
CA LEU A 8 -3.26 -6.73 -3.90
C LEU A 8 -2.90 -5.68 -4.94
N LEU A 9 -3.09 -6.02 -6.20
CA LEU A 9 -2.79 -5.06 -7.26
C LEU A 9 -3.68 -3.84 -7.16
N ILE A 10 -4.95 -4.07 -6.95
CA ILE A 10 -5.89 -2.96 -6.84
C ILE A 10 -5.49 -2.08 -5.66
N ARG A 11 -5.20 -2.71 -4.54
CA ARG A 11 -4.82 -1.95 -3.35
C ARG A 11 -3.55 -1.15 -3.61
N PHE A 12 -2.59 -1.80 -4.26
CA PHE A 12 -1.33 -1.15 -4.54
C PHE A 12 -1.54 0.08 -5.43
N GLU A 13 -2.36 -0.08 -6.44
CA GLU A 13 -2.64 1.04 -7.34
C GLU A 13 -3.33 2.16 -6.61
N GLU A 14 -4.25 1.82 -5.72
CA GLU A 14 -4.94 2.85 -4.95
C GLU A 14 -3.95 3.64 -4.11
N ILE A 15 -3.05 2.94 -3.46
CA ILE A 15 -2.06 3.63 -2.63
C ILE A 15 -1.17 4.51 -3.49
N MET A 16 -0.76 3.98 -4.63
CA MET A 16 0.08 4.77 -5.52
C MET A 16 -0.62 6.04 -5.97
N GLY A 17 -1.90 5.92 -6.29
CA GLY A 17 -2.65 7.09 -6.70
C GLY A 17 -2.73 8.11 -5.59
N GLU A 18 -2.96 7.65 -4.37
CA GLU A 18 -3.04 8.58 -3.26
C GLU A 18 -1.70 9.24 -3.00
N LEU A 19 -0.65 8.49 -3.17
CA LEU A 19 0.68 9.05 -2.94
C LEU A 19 0.99 10.17 -3.93
N HIS A 20 0.35 10.13 -5.07
CA HIS A 20 0.53 11.18 -6.06
C HIS A 20 -0.36 12.39 -5.81
N GLU A 21 -1.26 12.28 -4.87
CA GLU A 21 -2.17 13.38 -4.60
C GLU A 21 -1.48 14.45 -3.76
N PRO A 22 -1.67 15.69 -4.12
CA PRO A 22 -1.04 16.77 -3.36
C PRO A 22 -1.59 16.85 -1.94
N THR A 23 -2.83 16.48 -1.75
CA THR A 23 -3.38 16.52 -0.40
C THR A 23 -2.68 15.54 0.49
N VAL A 24 -2.29 14.41 -0.06
CA VAL A 24 -1.60 13.41 0.73
C VAL A 24 -0.18 13.84 1.03
N THR A 25 0.49 14.40 0.04
CA THR A 25 1.85 14.87 0.27
C THR A 25 1.88 15.97 1.31
N ASN A 26 0.81 16.74 1.38
CA ASN A 26 0.74 17.79 2.38
C ASN A 26 0.49 17.21 3.76
N ASN A 27 -0.13 16.05 3.83
CA ASN A 27 -0.43 15.43 5.11
C ASN A 27 0.63 14.39 5.40
N GLN A 28 1.53 14.73 6.27
CA GLN A 28 2.63 13.82 6.58
C GLN A 28 2.13 12.52 7.19
N GLU A 29 1.15 12.64 8.07
CA GLU A 29 0.63 11.45 8.71
C GLU A 29 0.08 10.48 7.69
N ARG A 30 -0.73 11.02 6.78
CA ARG A 30 -1.32 10.16 5.78
C ARG A 30 -0.25 9.58 4.86
N PHE A 31 0.69 10.42 4.50
CA PHE A 31 1.75 9.98 3.62
C PHE A 31 2.53 8.83 4.24
N ARG A 32 2.83 8.97 5.51
CA ARG A 32 3.55 7.91 6.20
C ARG A 32 2.75 6.63 6.24
N LYS A 33 1.46 6.76 6.51
CA LYS A 33 0.62 5.59 6.58
C LYS A 33 0.61 4.85 5.25
N LEU A 34 0.45 5.60 4.18
CA LEU A 34 0.41 4.98 2.86
C LEU A 34 1.73 4.33 2.53
N MET A 35 2.82 4.98 2.85
CA MET A 35 4.12 4.41 2.57
C MET A 35 4.32 3.12 3.34
N LYS A 36 3.87 3.10 4.56
CA LYS A 36 4.01 1.90 5.35
C LYS A 36 3.19 0.76 4.76
N GLU A 37 1.98 1.07 4.35
CA GLU A 37 1.13 0.05 3.78
C GLU A 37 1.72 -0.46 2.46
N GLN A 38 2.24 0.44 1.66
CA GLN A 38 2.85 0.04 0.41
C GLN A 38 4.02 -0.90 0.67
N SER A 39 4.83 -0.57 1.64
CA SER A 39 5.96 -1.43 1.97
C SER A 39 5.48 -2.79 2.43
N CYS A 40 4.39 -2.79 3.17
CA CYS A 40 3.84 -4.06 3.63
C CYS A 40 3.38 -4.91 2.46
N LEU A 41 2.78 -4.27 1.48
CA LEU A 41 2.32 -5.01 0.31
C LEU A 41 3.50 -5.57 -0.47
N LEU A 42 4.55 -4.79 -0.56
CA LEU A 42 5.73 -5.26 -1.27
C LEU A 42 6.38 -6.42 -0.55
N TYR A 43 6.27 -6.40 0.76
CA TYR A 43 6.88 -7.43 1.57
C TYR A 43 5.89 -8.46 1.96
N THR A 44 5.12 -8.93 1.06
CA THR A 44 4.11 -9.90 1.43
C THR A 44 4.77 -11.23 1.72
N SER A 45 5.90 -11.26 2.22
CA SER A 45 6.50 -12.52 2.48
C SER A 45 5.78 -13.18 3.65
N PRO A 46 5.55 -14.40 3.58
CA PRO A 46 4.85 -15.12 4.62
C PRO A 46 5.79 -15.38 5.75
N SER A 47 6.45 -14.49 6.21
CA SER A 47 7.37 -14.69 7.23
C SER A 47 6.67 -15.12 8.43
N PRO A 48 6.94 -16.16 8.85
CA PRO A 48 6.29 -16.60 10.03
C PRO A 48 6.96 -15.93 11.15
N ARG A 49 7.28 -15.50 11.45
CA ARG A 49 7.74 -15.00 12.38
C ARG A 49 7.80 -15.58 13.41
N ASP A 50 7.90 -15.94 13.88
CA ASP A 50 8.00 -16.45 14.79
C ASP A 50 7.94 -16.20 15.52
#